data_59775b1e0d103c1cf9a1815e55b719a7
#
_entry.id   59775b1e0d103c1cf9a1815e55b719a7
#
_cell.length_a   1.000
_cell.length_b   1.000
_cell.length_c   1.000
_cell.angle_alpha   90.00
_cell.angle_beta   90.00
_cell.angle_gamma   90.00
#
_symmetry.space_group_name_H-M   'P 1'
#
loop_
_entity.id
_entity.type
_entity.pdbx_description
1 polymer ?
#
loop_
_entity_poly.entity_id
_entity_poly.type
_entity_poly.pdbx_seq_one_letter_code
_entity_poly.pdbx_strand_id
1 'polypeptide(L)' 'MFYLFLADGFEETEALAPLDMMRRAKIEVKTVGVTGEFVTGSHGVTVKADLKPEEISFNNIDGVVLPG' A
#
# COMPACT_ATOMS: atom_id res chain seq x y z
N MET A 1 -2.26 11.61 6.14
CA MET A 1 -2.05 10.16 5.94
C MET A 1 -2.30 9.79 4.50
N PHE A 2 -1.34 9.13 3.88
CA PHE A 2 -1.50 8.54 2.54
C PHE A 2 -1.77 7.05 2.67
N TYR A 3 -2.59 6.51 1.79
CA TYR A 3 -2.88 5.08 1.74
C TYR A 3 -2.45 4.53 0.40
N LEU A 4 -1.71 3.43 0.42
CA LEU A 4 -1.28 2.72 -0.78
C LEU A 4 -2.02 1.38 -0.81
N PHE A 5 -2.86 1.19 -1.82
CA PHE A 5 -3.72 0.01 -1.89
C PHE A 5 -3.00 -1.13 -2.62
N LEU A 6 -3.02 -2.32 -2.00
CA LEU A 6 -2.39 -3.51 -2.55
C LEU A 6 -3.45 -4.59 -2.75
N ALA A 7 -3.49 -5.13 -3.96
CA ALA A 7 -4.32 -6.28 -4.29
C ALA A 7 -3.43 -7.33 -4.96
N ASP A 8 -3.81 -8.60 -4.89
CA ASP A 8 -3.04 -9.66 -5.53
C ASP A 8 -2.82 -9.35 -7.00
N GLY A 9 -1.58 -9.55 -7.46
CA GLY A 9 -1.19 -9.21 -8.82
C GLY A 9 -0.67 -7.79 -8.99
N PHE A 10 -0.46 -7.05 -7.89
CA PHE A 10 0.07 -5.70 -7.98
C PHE A 10 1.48 -5.69 -8.60
N GLU A 11 1.86 -4.56 -9.22
CA GLU A 11 3.20 -4.40 -9.78
C GLU A 11 4.16 -4.00 -8.65
N GLU A 12 5.13 -4.86 -8.35
CA GLU A 12 6.01 -4.69 -7.19
C GLU A 12 6.77 -3.36 -7.21
N THR A 13 7.35 -3.02 -8.36
CA THR A 13 8.12 -1.78 -8.46
C THR A 13 7.23 -0.55 -8.31
N GLU A 14 6.05 -0.57 -8.94
CA GLU A 14 5.13 0.56 -8.89
C GLU A 14 4.54 0.78 -7.50
N ALA A 15 4.49 -0.28 -6.68
CA ALA A 15 3.98 -0.18 -5.33
C ALA A 15 5.09 0.11 -4.32
N LEU A 16 6.16 -0.69 -4.35
CA LEU A 16 7.15 -0.68 -3.26
C LEU A 16 8.16 0.43 -3.41
N ALA A 17 8.50 0.84 -4.63
CA ALA A 17 9.45 1.94 -4.82
C ALA A 17 8.87 3.28 -4.32
N PRO A 18 7.65 3.68 -4.69
CA PRO A 18 7.05 4.90 -4.13
C PRO A 18 6.87 4.80 -2.61
N LEU A 19 6.47 3.63 -2.11
CA LEU A 19 6.31 3.42 -0.67
C LEU A 19 7.60 3.68 0.07
N ASP A 20 8.70 3.11 -0.42
CA ASP A 20 10.01 3.28 0.19
C ASP A 20 10.43 4.75 0.14
N MET A 21 10.26 5.40 -1.01
CA MET A 21 10.62 6.80 -1.18
C MET A 21 9.81 7.71 -0.25
N MET A 22 8.53 7.46 -0.12
CA MET A 22 7.67 8.23 0.77
C MET A 22 8.10 8.08 2.22
N ARG A 23 8.42 6.86 2.65
CA ARG A 23 8.87 6.61 4.02
C ARG A 23 10.23 7.24 4.29
N ARG A 24 11.13 7.24 3.31
CA ARG A 24 12.42 7.92 3.44
C ARG A 24 12.25 9.43 3.60
N ALA A 25 11.24 9.99 2.94
CA ALA A 25 10.92 11.41 3.03
C ALA A 25 10.13 11.77 4.27
N LYS A 26 9.88 10.82 5.17
CA LYS A 26 9.10 11.01 6.41
C LYS A 26 7.64 11.35 6.13
N ILE A 27 7.13 10.94 4.99
CA ILE A 27 5.71 11.06 4.65
C ILE A 27 4.97 9.88 5.27
N GLU A 28 3.90 10.17 6.01
CA GLU A 28 3.11 9.14 6.65
C GLU A 28 2.27 8.40 5.62
N VAL A 29 2.56 7.12 5.42
CA VAL A 29 1.88 6.27 4.44
C VAL A 29 1.67 4.88 5.04
N LYS A 30 0.49 4.32 4.81
CA LYS A 30 0.14 2.96 5.23
C LYS A 30 -0.32 2.16 4.02
N THR A 31 0.09 0.89 3.98
CA THR A 31 -0.41 -0.02 2.94
C THR A 31 -1.72 -0.63 3.39
N VAL A 32 -2.64 -0.79 2.45
CA VAL A 32 -3.96 -1.36 2.70
C VAL A 32 -4.10 -2.62 1.85
N GLY A 33 -4.31 -3.75 2.49
CA GLY A 33 -4.46 -5.04 1.80
C GLY A 33 -5.90 -5.27 1.38
N VAL A 34 -6.18 -5.05 0.10
CA VAL A 34 -7.54 -5.20 -0.44
C VAL A 34 -7.95 -6.66 -0.51
N THR A 35 -7.03 -7.54 -0.90
CA THR A 35 -7.33 -8.97 -1.08
C THR A 35 -6.96 -9.81 0.14
N GLY A 36 -6.35 -9.21 1.16
CA GLY A 36 -6.01 -9.93 2.39
C GLY A 36 -4.85 -9.26 3.11
N GLU A 37 -4.48 -9.82 4.25
CA GLU A 37 -3.37 -9.33 5.06
C GLU A 37 -2.02 -9.50 4.34
N PHE A 38 -1.85 -10.63 3.67
CA PHE A 38 -0.66 -10.90 2.86
C PHE A 38 -1.06 -10.78 1.40
N VAL A 39 -0.36 -9.93 0.66
CA VAL A 39 -0.68 -9.63 -0.72
C VAL A 39 0.52 -9.98 -1.59
N THR A 40 0.28 -10.72 -2.67
CA THR A 40 1.33 -11.20 -3.56
C THR A 40 1.27 -10.45 -4.89
N GLY A 41 2.38 -9.84 -5.26
CA GLY A 41 2.51 -9.13 -6.52
C GLY A 41 2.60 -10.06 -7.74
N SER A 42 2.59 -9.47 -8.91
CA SER A 42 2.59 -10.22 -10.17
C SER A 42 3.88 -11.01 -10.40
N HIS A 43 4.96 -10.66 -9.73
CA HIS A 43 6.24 -11.35 -9.83
C HIS A 43 6.55 -12.18 -8.59
N GLY A 44 5.55 -12.49 -7.77
CA GLY A 44 5.69 -13.42 -6.67
C GLY A 44 6.19 -12.85 -5.36
N VAL A 45 6.33 -11.53 -5.24
CA VAL A 45 6.74 -10.90 -3.98
C VAL A 45 5.52 -10.77 -3.08
N THR A 46 5.58 -11.40 -1.91
CA THR A 46 4.49 -11.32 -0.93
C THR A 46 4.86 -10.33 0.15
N VAL A 47 3.96 -9.40 0.43
CA VAL A 47 4.14 -8.41 1.48
C VAL A 47 2.98 -8.45 2.44
N LYS A 48 3.25 -8.05 3.68
CA LYS A 48 2.21 -7.92 4.70
C LYS A 48 1.72 -6.47 4.67
N ALA A 49 0.42 -6.29 4.45
CA ALA A 49 -0.18 -4.97 4.47
C ALA A 49 -0.29 -4.45 5.90
N ASP A 50 -0.19 -3.14 6.05
CA ASP A 50 -0.29 -2.51 7.38
C ASP A 50 -1.72 -2.53 7.91
N LEU A 51 -2.69 -2.34 7.03
CA LEU A 51 -4.09 -2.16 7.41
C LEU A 51 -5.01 -3.01 6.56
N LYS A 52 -6.18 -3.31 7.13
CA LYS A 52 -7.34 -3.80 6.39
C LYS A 52 -8.13 -2.61 5.84
N PRO A 53 -8.94 -2.81 4.78
CA PRO A 53 -9.74 -1.69 4.23
C PRO A 53 -10.63 -1.01 5.27
N GLU A 54 -11.19 -1.78 6.20
CA GLU A 54 -12.09 -1.24 7.23
C GLU A 54 -11.37 -0.40 8.28
N GLU A 55 -10.03 -0.43 8.30
CA GLU A 55 -9.23 0.34 9.25
C GLU A 55 -8.83 1.72 8.73
N ILE A 56 -9.24 2.07 7.51
CA ILE A 56 -8.93 3.38 6.92
C ILE A 56 -9.67 4.48 7.66
N SER A 57 -8.96 5.55 8.01
CA SER A 57 -9.56 6.74 8.61
C SER A 57 -9.87 7.75 7.51
N PHE A 58 -11.15 7.94 7.21
CA PHE A 58 -11.58 8.87 6.16
C PHE A 58 -11.47 10.33 6.58
N ASN A 59 -11.22 10.60 7.85
CA ASN A 59 -11.10 11.97 8.35
C ASN A 59 -9.72 12.58 8.10
N ASN A 60 -8.76 11.79 7.67
CA ASN A 60 -7.35 12.21 7.62
C ASN A 60 -6.63 11.70 6.38
N ILE A 61 -7.33 11.66 5.25
CA ILE A 61 -6.74 11.21 3.99
C ILE A 61 -6.15 12.39 3.25
N ASP A 62 -4.84 12.36 3.00
CA ASP A 62 -4.15 13.34 2.16
C ASP A 62 -4.09 12.89 0.71
N GLY A 63 -4.08 11.59 0.49
CA GLY A 63 -4.07 11.05 -0.86
C GLY A 63 -4.02 9.54 -0.85
N VAL A 64 -4.18 8.96 -2.04
CA VAL A 64 -4.12 7.50 -2.24
C VAL A 64 -3.15 7.18 -3.37
N VAL A 65 -2.51 6.02 -3.29
CA VAL A 65 -1.63 5.50 -4.32
C VAL A 65 -2.22 4.17 -4.81
N LEU A 66 -2.42 4.08 -6.11
CA LEU A 66 -3.00 2.90 -6.75
C LEU A 66 -1.97 2.33 -7.73
N PRO A 67 -1.08 1.43 -7.27
CA PRO A 67 -0.12 0.81 -8.17
C PRO A 67 -0.81 -0.15 -9.14
N GLY A 68 -0.24 -0.28 -10.32
CA GLY A 68 -0.78 -1.13 -11.36
C GLY A 68 -0.80 -2.63 -11.06
#